data_5cb27915436361ccc88824f662e354fc
#
_entry.id   5cb27915436361ccc88824f662e354fc
#
_cell.length_a   1.000
_cell.length_b   1.000
_cell.length_c   1.000
_cell.angle_alpha   90.00
_cell.angle_beta   90.00
_cell.angle_gamma   90.00
#
_symmetry.space_group_name_H-M   'P 1'
#
loop_
_entity.id
_entity.type
_entity.pdbx_description
1 polymer ?
#
loop_
_entity_poly.entity_id
_entity_poly.type
_entity_poly.pdbx_seq_one_letter_code
_entity_poly.pdbx_strand_id
1 'polypeptide(L)' 'MRVKMTFHGQFSHSFVAFIEGKAAQLSISVTVTLNEAQATVEAQGCSALIGALEMAACIAPDDCQVDSWELDKKQGVF' A
#
# COMPACT_ATOMS: atom_id res chain seq x y z
N MET A 1 6.26 2.19 -13.23
CA MET A 1 6.88 1.38 -12.19
C MET A 1 5.81 0.61 -11.44
N ARG A 2 6.10 -0.64 -11.10
CA ARG A 2 5.16 -1.47 -10.35
C ARG A 2 5.84 -1.94 -9.07
N VAL A 3 5.14 -1.81 -7.95
CA VAL A 3 5.68 -2.12 -6.64
C VAL A 3 4.67 -2.94 -5.87
N LYS A 4 5.13 -3.96 -5.17
CA LYS A 4 4.31 -4.73 -4.26
C LYS A 4 4.77 -4.40 -2.84
N MET A 5 3.85 -3.91 -2.02
CA MET A 5 4.11 -3.59 -0.63
C MET A 5 3.36 -4.58 0.24
N THR A 6 4.04 -5.18 1.19
CA THR A 6 3.41 -6.11 2.14
C THR A 6 3.54 -5.53 3.53
N PHE A 7 2.41 -5.27 4.16
CA PHE A 7 2.36 -4.70 5.50
C PHE A 7 1.94 -5.76 6.49
N HIS A 8 2.59 -5.82 7.62
CA HIS A 8 2.29 -6.78 8.68
C HIS A 8 1.76 -6.02 9.89
N GLY A 9 0.70 -6.52 10.48
CA GLY A 9 0.08 -5.87 11.63
C GLY A 9 -1.38 -6.27 11.76
N GLN A 10 -2.22 -5.30 12.11
CA GLN A 10 -3.65 -5.52 12.25
C GLN A 10 -4.39 -4.56 11.33
N PHE A 11 -5.25 -5.09 10.47
CA PHE A 11 -5.91 -4.30 9.46
C PHE A 11 -7.41 -4.59 9.42
N SER A 12 -8.17 -3.55 9.06
CA SER A 12 -9.60 -3.66 8.82
C SER A 12 -9.91 -3.12 7.43
N HIS A 13 -11.17 -3.15 7.02
CA HIS A 13 -11.56 -2.61 5.73
C HIS A 13 -11.25 -1.13 5.60
N SER A 14 -11.11 -0.41 6.70
CA SER A 14 -10.71 0.99 6.68
C SER A 14 -9.37 1.19 5.99
N PHE A 15 -8.46 0.22 6.12
CA PHE A 15 -7.16 0.30 5.48
C PHE A 15 -7.30 0.29 3.96
N VAL A 16 -8.17 -0.57 3.44
CA VAL A 16 -8.42 -0.64 1.99
C VAL A 16 -8.93 0.70 1.49
N ALA A 17 -9.95 1.25 2.13
CA ALA A 17 -10.52 2.53 1.73
C ALA A 17 -9.49 3.66 1.83
N PHE A 18 -8.66 3.63 2.87
CA PHE A 18 -7.61 4.63 3.08
C PHE A 18 -6.59 4.60 1.93
N ILE A 19 -6.09 3.40 1.61
CA ILE A 19 -5.10 3.25 0.56
C ILE A 19 -5.69 3.59 -0.81
N GLU A 20 -6.89 3.14 -1.09
CA GLU A 20 -7.54 3.44 -2.38
C GLU A 20 -7.79 4.94 -2.52
N GLY A 21 -8.18 5.60 -1.45
CA GLY A 21 -8.40 7.05 -1.46
C GLY A 21 -7.10 7.82 -1.72
N LYS A 22 -6.02 7.43 -1.07
CA LYS A 22 -4.73 8.06 -1.27
C LYS A 22 -4.21 7.81 -2.68
N ALA A 23 -4.35 6.59 -3.18
CA ALA A 23 -3.92 6.24 -4.53
C ALA A 23 -4.68 7.07 -5.57
N ALA A 24 -5.97 7.26 -5.38
CA ALA A 24 -6.77 8.09 -6.29
C ALA A 24 -6.27 9.53 -6.30
N GLN A 25 -5.92 10.08 -5.15
CA GLN A 25 -5.37 11.43 -5.05
C GLN A 25 -4.04 11.56 -5.77
N LEU A 26 -3.25 10.48 -5.79
CA LEU A 26 -1.93 10.46 -6.40
C LEU A 26 -1.95 9.94 -7.84
N SER A 27 -3.12 9.62 -8.36
CA SER A 27 -3.27 9.04 -9.71
C SER A 27 -2.48 7.75 -9.87
N ILE A 28 -2.50 6.92 -8.84
CA ILE A 28 -1.84 5.62 -8.83
C ILE A 28 -2.90 4.53 -8.91
N SER A 29 -2.63 3.49 -9.68
CA SER A 29 -3.50 2.30 -9.70
C SER A 29 -3.04 1.34 -8.61
N VAL A 30 -3.95 0.89 -7.76
CA VAL A 30 -3.62 -0.04 -6.68
C VAL A 30 -4.60 -1.19 -6.62
N THR A 31 -4.11 -2.31 -6.11
CA THR A 31 -4.94 -3.46 -5.73
C THR A 31 -4.55 -3.81 -4.30
N VAL A 32 -5.52 -3.84 -3.40
CA VAL A 32 -5.28 -4.11 -1.98
C VAL A 32 -5.91 -5.44 -1.61
N THR A 33 -5.15 -6.31 -0.99
CA THR A 33 -5.63 -7.60 -0.51
C THR A 33 -5.35 -7.70 0.99
N LEU A 34 -6.37 -8.02 1.78
CA LEU A 34 -6.23 -8.14 3.23
C LEU A 34 -6.29 -9.60 3.66
N ASN A 35 -5.42 -9.94 4.61
CA ASN A 35 -5.49 -11.15 5.40
C ASN A 35 -5.56 -10.74 6.87
N GLU A 36 -5.64 -11.71 7.77
CA GLU A 36 -5.82 -11.42 9.19
C GLU A 36 -4.71 -10.55 9.77
N ALA A 37 -3.46 -10.79 9.38
CA ALA A 37 -2.31 -10.09 9.94
C ALA A 37 -1.47 -9.44 8.86
N GLN A 38 -1.98 -9.29 7.64
CA GLN A 38 -1.17 -8.85 6.54
C GLN A 38 -2.02 -8.12 5.51
N ALA A 39 -1.49 -7.05 4.97
CA ALA A 39 -2.12 -6.33 3.88
C ALA A 39 -1.12 -6.25 2.73
N THR A 40 -1.54 -6.62 1.53
CA THR A 40 -0.70 -6.56 0.35
C THR A 40 -1.25 -5.49 -0.58
N VAL A 41 -0.40 -4.55 -0.97
CA VAL A 41 -0.77 -3.46 -1.87
C VAL A 41 0.11 -3.54 -3.10
N GLU A 42 -0.52 -3.76 -4.26
CA GLU A 42 0.20 -3.70 -5.53
C GLU A 42 -0.11 -2.36 -6.16
N ALA A 43 0.91 -1.55 -6.39
CA ALA A 43 0.77 -0.20 -6.90
C ALA A 43 1.51 -0.03 -8.21
N GLN A 44 0.93 0.74 -9.12
CA GLN A 44 1.54 1.03 -10.39
C GLN A 44 1.44 2.53 -10.67
N GLY A 45 2.57 3.16 -10.93
CA GLY A 45 2.61 4.59 -11.19
C GLY A 45 4.03 5.13 -11.15
N CYS A 46 4.16 6.44 -11.00
CA CYS A 46 5.45 7.10 -10.92
C CYS A 46 6.13 6.76 -9.59
N SER A 47 7.43 6.52 -9.60
CA SER A 47 8.14 6.09 -8.40
C SER A 47 8.04 7.10 -7.24
N ALA A 48 8.06 8.39 -7.54
CA ALA A 48 7.94 9.41 -6.50
C ALA A 48 6.56 9.36 -5.84
N LEU A 49 5.50 9.13 -6.61
CA LEU A 49 4.15 9.04 -6.08
C LEU A 49 3.93 7.74 -5.33
N ILE A 50 4.56 6.65 -5.77
CA ILE A 50 4.50 5.38 -5.04
C ILE A 50 5.18 5.55 -3.68
N GLY A 51 6.29 6.27 -3.61
CA GLY A 51 6.94 6.58 -2.34
C GLY A 51 6.03 7.37 -1.41
N ALA A 52 5.26 8.32 -1.95
CA ALA A 52 4.30 9.08 -1.16
C ALA A 52 3.19 8.17 -0.63
N LEU A 53 2.72 7.22 -1.44
CA LEU A 53 1.71 6.26 -1.01
C LEU A 53 2.25 5.37 0.12
N GLU A 54 3.48 4.93 -0.01
CA GLU A 54 4.12 4.11 1.03
C GLU A 54 4.17 4.86 2.35
N MET A 55 4.57 6.12 2.34
CA MET A 55 4.62 6.93 3.54
C MET A 55 3.23 7.12 4.14
N ALA A 56 2.22 7.35 3.30
CA ALA A 56 0.85 7.49 3.78
C ALA A 56 0.35 6.20 4.43
N ALA A 57 0.70 5.05 3.86
CA ALA A 57 0.29 3.76 4.41
C ALA A 57 0.88 3.51 5.79
N CYS A 58 2.07 4.05 6.07
CA CYS A 58 2.69 3.90 7.39
C CYS A 58 1.93 4.66 8.47
N ILE A 59 1.07 5.63 8.07
CA ILE A 59 0.27 6.39 9.02
C ILE A 59 -1.14 5.82 9.07
N ALA A 60 -1.30 4.55 9.09
CA ALA A 60 -2.58 3.85 8.96
C ALA A 60 -3.73 4.46 9.77
N PRO A 61 -5.00 4.18 9.40
CA PRO A 61 -6.15 4.63 10.20
C PRO A 61 -6.06 4.17 11.65
N ASP A 62 -6.77 4.87 12.55
CA ASP A 62 -6.70 4.60 13.98
C ASP A 62 -7.05 3.16 14.36
N ASP A 63 -7.91 2.50 13.56
CA ASP A 63 -8.31 1.12 13.84
C ASP A 63 -7.39 0.10 13.18
N CYS A 64 -6.26 0.52 12.65
CA CYS A 64 -5.27 -0.36 12.03
C CYS A 64 -3.91 -0.12 12.66
N GLN A 65 -3.08 -1.14 12.61
CA GLN A 65 -1.72 -1.02 13.14
C GLN A 65 -0.75 -1.66 12.16
N VAL A 66 0.28 -0.92 11.79
CA VAL A 66 1.35 -1.42 10.93
C VAL A 66 2.57 -1.66 11.80
N ASP A 67 2.95 -2.93 11.95
CA ASP A 67 4.12 -3.29 12.75
C ASP A 67 5.39 -3.28 11.91
N SER A 68 5.30 -3.72 10.66
CA SER A 68 6.43 -3.71 9.74
C SER A 68 5.92 -3.79 8.31
N TRP A 69 6.77 -3.48 7.35
CA TRP A 69 6.39 -3.62 5.95
C TRP A 69 7.61 -3.96 5.09
N GLU A 70 7.34 -4.54 3.94
CA GLU A 70 8.34 -4.91 2.98
C GLU A 70 7.97 -4.33 1.63
N LEU A 71 8.96 -3.92 0.85
CA LEU A 71 8.75 -3.35 -0.46
C LEU A 71 9.45 -4.22 -1.49
N ASP A 72 8.71 -4.68 -2.49
CA ASP A 72 9.25 -5.47 -3.57
C ASP A 72 9.02 -4.72 -4.88
N LYS A 73 10.09 -4.25 -5.51
CA LYS A 73 9.97 -3.51 -6.75
C LYS A 73 10.01 -4.47 -7.92
N LYS A 74 8.88 -4.68 -8.53
CA LYS A 74 8.85 -5.47 -9.73
C LYS A 74 9.00 -4.56 -10.90
N GLN A 75 10.20 -4.45 -11.42
CA GLN A 75 10.39 -3.69 -12.56
C GLN A 75 10.17 -4.57 -13.71
N GLY A 76 9.17 -4.57 -14.25
CA GLY A 76 8.83 -5.38 -15.26
C GLY A 76 9.72 -5.54 -16.36
N VAL A 77 10.77 -5.62 -16.38
CA VAL A 77 11.45 -5.77 -17.37
C VAL A 77 12.04 -6.77 -17.55
N PHE A 78 12.18 -7.05 -18.12
CA PHE A 78 12.80 -8.00 -18.27
C PHE A 78 12.36 -8.94 -18.77
#